data_8914516259fec5127a3e6ed9868e9bc6
#
_entry.id   8914516259fec5127a3e6ed9868e9bc6
#
_cell.length_a   1.000
_cell.length_b   1.000
_cell.length_c   1.000
_cell.angle_alpha   90.00
_cell.angle_beta   90.00
_cell.angle_gamma   90.00
#
_symmetry.space_group_name_H-M   'P 1'
#
loop_
_entity.id
_entity.type
_entity.pdbx_description
1 polymer ?
#
loop_
_entity_poly.entity_id
_entity_poly.type
_entity_poly.pdbx_seq_one_letter_code
_entity_poly.pdbx_strand_id
1 'polypeptide(L)'
;MKEHYTQLENGSYKSNHFHKPEDIYFNDYWSPNMNHSTIHQQVGNVVEKNVLVKNALTKIEPKKVLEIACAPGILLGDLSEEFKCTGIEIDERYKNDIQGLAKDSDLHFGFFPEVTGNWESEQFSNIIALDVIEHIEDGKGFLKECHRLLVNGGRLIIQAPMILEDGQMEERMFHEIEHIWIYDINHMKHMLVEAGFIPISVERWKIGHEQIVAEK
;
A
#
# COMPACT_ATOMS: atom_id res chain seq x y z
N MET A 1 -24.16 4.86 -6.71
CA MET A 1 -22.71 4.99 -6.59
C MET A 1 -21.93 3.91 -7.32
N LYS A 2 -22.37 2.63 -7.33
CA LYS A 2 -21.82 1.63 -8.28
C LYS A 2 -21.84 2.09 -9.74
N GLU A 3 -22.75 2.98 -10.13
CA GLU A 3 -22.86 3.58 -11.47
C GLU A 3 -21.62 4.38 -11.92
N HIS A 4 -20.76 4.77 -10.97
CA HIS A 4 -19.47 5.43 -11.26
C HIS A 4 -18.36 4.44 -11.57
N TYR A 5 -18.61 3.15 -11.47
CA TYR A 5 -17.66 2.09 -11.74
C TYR A 5 -18.16 1.14 -12.82
N THR A 6 -17.24 0.64 -13.64
CA THR A 6 -17.49 -0.43 -14.60
C THR A 6 -16.93 -1.73 -14.05
N GLN A 7 -17.78 -2.77 -13.93
CA GLN A 7 -17.33 -4.10 -13.59
C GLN A 7 -16.64 -4.74 -14.79
N LEU A 8 -15.48 -5.32 -14.56
CA LEU A 8 -14.70 -6.02 -15.57
C LEU A 8 -14.97 -7.54 -15.53
N GLU A 9 -14.60 -8.26 -16.58
CA GLU A 9 -14.78 -9.72 -16.67
C GLU A 9 -14.01 -10.48 -15.57
N ASN A 10 -12.93 -9.90 -15.03
CA ASN A 10 -12.12 -10.45 -13.95
C ASN A 10 -12.72 -10.20 -12.55
N GLY A 11 -13.94 -9.70 -12.44
CA GLY A 11 -14.63 -9.43 -11.18
C GLY A 11 -14.33 -8.07 -10.54
N SER A 12 -13.21 -7.44 -10.87
CA SER A 12 -12.83 -6.12 -10.36
C SER A 12 -13.68 -5.00 -10.95
N TYR A 13 -13.66 -3.83 -10.29
CA TYR A 13 -14.30 -2.63 -10.79
C TYR A 13 -13.25 -1.55 -11.08
N LYS A 14 -13.43 -0.83 -12.18
CA LYS A 14 -12.64 0.35 -12.52
C LYS A 14 -13.53 1.58 -12.47
N SER A 15 -13.03 2.66 -11.85
CA SER A 15 -13.73 3.95 -11.83
C SER A 15 -13.88 4.52 -13.23
N ASN A 16 -15.05 5.08 -13.52
CA ASN A 16 -15.34 5.82 -14.76
C ASN A 16 -14.85 7.27 -14.67
N HIS A 17 -14.49 7.72 -13.48
CA HIS A 17 -13.97 9.05 -13.21
C HIS A 17 -12.51 8.92 -12.82
N PHE A 18 -11.63 9.28 -13.74
CA PHE A 18 -10.21 9.32 -13.45
C PHE A 18 -9.88 10.72 -12.90
N HIS A 19 -9.54 10.76 -11.62
CA HIS A 19 -8.87 11.92 -11.05
C HIS A 19 -7.39 11.60 -10.97
N LYS A 20 -6.55 12.51 -11.50
CA LYS A 20 -5.11 12.36 -11.27
C LYS A 20 -4.85 12.42 -9.77
N PRO A 21 -3.99 11.55 -9.22
CA PRO A 21 -3.63 11.59 -7.82
C PRO A 21 -3.24 12.99 -7.34
N GLU A 22 -2.54 13.76 -8.18
CA GLU A 22 -2.14 15.15 -7.91
C GLU A 22 -3.34 16.07 -7.63
N ASP A 23 -4.46 15.89 -8.34
CA ASP A 23 -5.64 16.73 -8.20
C ASP A 23 -6.39 16.46 -6.88
N ILE A 24 -6.26 15.24 -6.32
CA ILE A 24 -6.93 14.82 -5.09
C ILE A 24 -6.02 15.08 -3.88
N TYR A 25 -4.78 14.61 -3.92
CA TYR A 25 -3.89 14.65 -2.77
C TYR A 25 -3.38 16.05 -2.43
N PHE A 26 -3.26 16.96 -3.42
CA PHE A 26 -2.83 18.33 -3.18
C PHE A 26 -3.96 19.31 -2.88
N ASN A 27 -5.23 18.94 -3.14
CA ASN A 27 -6.41 19.82 -3.00
C ASN A 27 -7.37 19.41 -1.87
N ASP A 28 -6.90 19.18 -0.64
CA ASP A 28 -7.70 19.03 0.60
C ASP A 28 -8.07 17.62 1.09
N TYR A 29 -7.73 16.53 0.42
CA TYR A 29 -8.10 15.19 0.93
C TYR A 29 -7.41 14.87 2.27
N TRP A 30 -6.14 15.24 2.39
CA TRP A 30 -5.36 15.17 3.62
C TRP A 30 -5.04 16.59 4.11
N SER A 31 -6.07 17.36 4.44
CA SER A 31 -5.85 18.70 5.02
C SER A 31 -5.07 18.59 6.33
N PRO A 32 -3.98 19.37 6.52
CA PRO A 32 -3.30 19.49 7.82
C PRO A 32 -4.20 19.99 8.96
N ASN A 33 -5.44 20.35 8.64
CA ASN A 33 -6.51 20.67 9.59
C ASN A 33 -7.35 19.45 10.00
N MET A 34 -6.98 18.22 9.62
CA MET A 34 -7.59 17.05 10.23
C MET A 34 -7.32 17.10 11.73
N ASN A 35 -8.39 17.27 12.51
CA ASN A 35 -8.34 17.34 13.97
C ASN A 35 -7.49 16.19 14.51
N HIS A 36 -6.57 16.47 15.43
CA HIS A 36 -5.77 15.46 16.13
C HIS A 36 -6.61 14.29 16.66
N SER A 37 -7.91 14.45 16.89
CA SER A 37 -8.83 13.37 17.27
C SER A 37 -9.04 12.33 16.16
N THR A 38 -8.98 12.73 14.89
CA THR A 38 -9.08 11.81 13.75
C THR A 38 -7.80 10.99 13.60
N ILE A 39 -6.65 11.62 13.83
CA ILE A 39 -5.34 10.95 13.88
C ILE A 39 -5.33 9.89 15.01
N HIS A 40 -5.84 10.22 16.20
CA HIS A 40 -5.90 9.27 17.32
C HIS A 40 -6.86 8.09 17.08
N GLN A 41 -7.98 8.29 16.38
CA GLN A 41 -8.86 7.19 15.96
C GLN A 41 -8.20 6.32 14.89
N GLN A 42 -7.47 6.91 13.97
CA GLN A 42 -6.69 6.18 12.97
C GLN A 42 -5.54 5.41 13.62
N VAL A 43 -4.88 5.95 14.65
CA VAL A 43 -3.81 5.28 15.39
C VAL A 43 -4.28 3.97 16.04
N GLY A 44 -5.50 3.90 16.57
CA GLY A 44 -6.06 2.65 17.10
C GLY A 44 -6.17 1.56 16.03
N ASN A 45 -6.67 1.90 14.86
CA ASN A 45 -6.77 1.00 13.72
C ASN A 45 -5.38 0.64 13.15
N VAL A 46 -4.43 1.56 13.16
CA VAL A 46 -3.06 1.38 12.70
C VAL A 46 -2.32 0.34 13.54
N VAL A 47 -2.53 0.29 14.86
CA VAL A 47 -1.87 -0.69 15.74
C VAL A 47 -2.22 -2.13 15.35
N GLU A 48 -3.49 -2.43 15.09
CA GLU A 48 -3.93 -3.76 14.66
C GLU A 48 -3.38 -4.13 13.27
N LYS A 49 -3.42 -3.19 12.32
CA LYS A 49 -2.80 -3.34 10.99
C LYS A 49 -1.31 -3.66 11.14
N ASN A 50 -0.60 -2.89 11.94
CA ASN A 50 0.85 -3.04 12.12
C ASN A 50 1.21 -4.41 12.70
N VAL A 51 0.38 -5.02 13.55
CA VAL A 51 0.61 -6.38 14.06
C VAL A 51 0.57 -7.40 12.93
N LEU A 52 -0.42 -7.33 12.04
CA LEU A 52 -0.50 -8.24 10.88
C LEU A 52 0.70 -8.06 9.95
N VAL A 53 1.08 -6.81 9.66
CA VAL A 53 2.25 -6.51 8.83
C VAL A 53 3.52 -7.07 9.47
N LYS A 54 3.76 -6.81 10.76
CA LYS A 54 4.95 -7.29 11.48
C LYS A 54 5.07 -8.81 11.47
N ASN A 55 3.95 -9.53 11.60
CA ASN A 55 3.91 -10.99 11.53
C ASN A 55 4.21 -11.53 10.12
N ALA A 56 3.95 -10.74 9.08
CA ALA A 56 4.15 -11.10 7.69
C ALA A 56 5.60 -10.89 7.19
N LEU A 57 6.40 -10.07 7.89
CA LEU A 57 7.75 -9.72 7.46
C LEU A 57 8.70 -10.92 7.48
N THR A 58 9.52 -11.04 6.44
CA THR A 58 10.68 -11.93 6.48
C THR A 58 11.88 -11.23 7.12
N LYS A 59 12.73 -12.01 7.81
CA LYS A 59 13.93 -11.52 8.49
C LYS A 59 15.22 -11.86 7.74
N ILE A 60 15.12 -12.19 6.46
CA ILE A 60 16.28 -12.46 5.61
C ILE A 60 17.10 -11.17 5.38
N GLU A 61 18.39 -11.33 5.09
CA GLU A 61 19.21 -10.19 4.69
C GLU A 61 18.75 -9.65 3.32
N PRO A 62 18.85 -8.34 3.10
CA PRO A 62 19.61 -7.34 3.89
C PRO A 62 18.85 -6.72 5.08
N LYS A 63 17.74 -7.24 5.54
CA LYS A 63 16.86 -6.66 6.58
C LYS A 63 16.47 -5.20 6.29
N LYS A 64 16.17 -4.91 5.04
CA LYS A 64 15.70 -3.61 4.59
C LYS A 64 14.21 -3.66 4.26
N VAL A 65 13.49 -2.65 4.71
CA VAL A 65 12.06 -2.46 4.45
C VAL A 65 11.86 -1.20 3.64
N LEU A 66 11.02 -1.29 2.62
CA LEU A 66 10.45 -0.15 1.92
C LEU A 66 8.96 -0.05 2.26
N GLU A 67 8.51 1.09 2.78
CA GLU A 67 7.10 1.42 2.91
C GLU A 67 6.72 2.45 1.85
N ILE A 68 5.72 2.13 1.04
CA ILE A 68 5.16 3.00 -0.01
C ILE A 68 3.91 3.67 0.57
N ALA A 69 3.81 5.00 0.43
CA ALA A 69 2.83 5.88 1.09
C ALA A 69 2.95 5.78 2.63
N CYS A 70 4.13 6.15 3.14
CA CYS A 70 4.52 5.88 4.52
C CYS A 70 3.99 6.90 5.55
N ALA A 71 3.24 7.91 5.15
CA ALA A 71 2.74 8.92 6.07
C ALA A 71 1.77 8.34 7.11
N PRO A 72 1.82 8.79 8.36
CA PRO A 72 2.75 9.77 8.94
C PRO A 72 4.05 9.18 9.50
N GLY A 73 4.44 7.94 9.14
CA GLY A 73 5.70 7.32 9.56
C GLY A 73 5.60 6.40 10.79
N ILE A 74 4.39 6.07 11.23
CA ILE A 74 4.18 5.22 12.44
C ILE A 74 4.77 3.83 12.24
N LEU A 75 4.46 3.18 11.12
CA LEU A 75 4.95 1.83 10.85
C LEU A 75 6.47 1.81 10.64
N LEU A 76 7.02 2.77 9.88
CA LEU A 76 8.47 2.92 9.72
C LEU A 76 9.18 3.08 11.07
N GLY A 77 8.62 3.93 11.96
CA GLY A 77 9.16 4.12 13.31
C GLY A 77 9.16 2.82 14.10
N ASP A 78 8.05 2.09 14.06
CA ASP A 78 7.90 0.80 14.72
C ASP A 78 8.86 -0.28 14.21
N LEU A 79 9.25 -0.21 12.92
CA LEU A 79 10.13 -1.20 12.29
C LEU A 79 11.61 -0.83 12.40
N SER A 80 11.94 0.42 12.70
CA SER A 80 13.32 0.95 12.69
C SER A 80 14.27 0.30 13.71
N GLU A 81 13.74 -0.36 14.74
CA GLU A 81 14.54 -1.10 15.72
C GLU A 81 15.11 -2.41 15.14
N GLU A 82 14.43 -3.01 14.17
CA GLU A 82 14.82 -4.32 13.61
C GLU A 82 15.29 -4.25 12.16
N PHE A 83 14.82 -3.27 11.40
CA PHE A 83 15.06 -3.12 9.97
C PHE A 83 15.67 -1.76 9.64
N LYS A 84 16.47 -1.72 8.56
CA LYS A 84 16.81 -0.46 7.91
C LYS A 84 15.62 -0.04 7.05
N CYS A 85 14.96 1.06 7.43
CA CYS A 85 13.71 1.52 6.82
C CYS A 85 13.95 2.58 5.74
N THR A 86 13.20 2.46 4.66
CA THR A 86 13.07 3.47 3.61
C THR A 86 11.59 3.77 3.43
N GLY A 87 11.22 5.03 3.32
CA GLY A 87 9.86 5.48 3.08
C GLY A 87 9.76 6.25 1.77
N ILE A 88 8.68 6.01 1.02
CA ILE A 88 8.25 6.85 -0.11
C ILE A 88 6.92 7.47 0.26
N GLU A 89 6.82 8.79 0.11
CA GLU A 89 5.59 9.54 0.33
C GLU A 89 5.41 10.56 -0.80
N ILE A 90 4.17 10.76 -1.24
CA ILE A 90 3.86 11.72 -2.29
C ILE A 90 3.76 13.15 -1.72
N ASP A 91 3.28 13.27 -0.50
CA ASP A 91 2.97 14.56 0.14
C ASP A 91 4.10 15.01 1.08
N GLU A 92 4.91 15.96 0.61
CA GLU A 92 6.02 16.52 1.40
C GLU A 92 5.57 17.24 2.68
N ARG A 93 4.27 17.54 2.86
CA ARG A 93 3.75 18.16 4.09
C ARG A 93 3.94 17.25 5.31
N TYR A 94 4.00 15.92 5.11
CA TYR A 94 4.26 14.93 6.17
C TYR A 94 5.73 14.75 6.54
N LYS A 95 6.66 15.43 5.87
CA LYS A 95 8.09 15.27 6.09
C LYS A 95 8.49 15.35 7.56
N ASN A 96 8.01 16.38 8.26
CA ASN A 96 8.37 16.60 9.67
C ASN A 96 7.77 15.53 10.58
N ASP A 97 6.53 15.08 10.29
CA ASP A 97 5.87 14.03 11.08
C ASP A 97 6.60 12.70 10.92
N ILE A 98 6.92 12.32 9.68
CA ILE A 98 7.67 11.10 9.40
C ILE A 98 9.05 11.17 10.04
N GLN A 99 9.77 12.27 9.91
CA GLN A 99 11.09 12.45 10.54
C GLN A 99 11.03 12.42 12.07
N GLY A 100 9.92 12.88 12.65
CA GLY A 100 9.68 12.81 14.09
C GLY A 100 9.48 11.40 14.61
N LEU A 101 8.80 10.55 13.84
CA LEU A 101 8.44 9.17 14.21
C LEU A 101 9.47 8.13 13.74
N ALA A 102 10.06 8.34 12.58
CA ALA A 102 10.97 7.42 11.91
C ALA A 102 12.29 8.13 11.51
N LYS A 103 12.94 8.75 12.49
CA LYS A 103 14.10 9.66 12.32
C LYS A 103 15.29 9.04 11.58
N ASP A 104 15.48 7.72 11.69
CA ASP A 104 16.61 7.00 11.11
C ASP A 104 16.25 6.36 9.75
N SER A 105 15.06 6.66 9.22
CA SER A 105 14.61 6.15 7.92
C SER A 105 15.09 7.04 6.77
N ASP A 106 15.38 6.41 5.64
CA ASP A 106 15.68 7.09 4.38
C ASP A 106 14.36 7.49 3.70
N LEU A 107 14.14 8.78 3.47
CA LEU A 107 12.86 9.31 2.98
C LEU A 107 13.00 9.89 1.59
N HIS A 108 12.12 9.46 0.71
CA HIS A 108 12.00 9.94 -0.66
C HIS A 108 10.59 10.47 -0.91
N PHE A 109 10.49 11.57 -1.65
CA PHE A 109 9.20 12.18 -1.97
C PHE A 109 8.93 12.12 -3.47
N GLY A 110 7.72 11.70 -3.83
CA GLY A 110 7.24 11.58 -5.20
C GLY A 110 6.42 10.31 -5.43
N PHE A 111 6.03 10.10 -6.68
CA PHE A 111 5.23 8.95 -7.07
C PHE A 111 6.07 7.68 -7.20
N PHE A 112 5.55 6.57 -6.66
CA PHE A 112 6.03 5.22 -6.97
C PHE A 112 5.29 4.71 -8.23
N PRO A 113 5.96 4.16 -9.26
CA PRO A 113 7.38 3.72 -9.27
C PRO A 113 8.40 4.76 -9.79
N GLU A 114 8.00 5.98 -10.06
CA GLU A 114 8.87 6.97 -10.70
C GLU A 114 10.11 7.29 -9.86
N VAL A 115 9.92 7.44 -8.54
CA VAL A 115 11.01 7.71 -7.58
C VAL A 115 12.07 6.61 -7.61
N THR A 116 11.68 5.36 -7.89
CA THR A 116 12.58 4.20 -7.83
C THR A 116 13.23 3.86 -9.16
N GLY A 117 12.92 4.60 -10.23
CA GLY A 117 13.37 4.28 -11.60
C GLY A 117 14.88 4.13 -11.78
N ASN A 118 15.69 4.81 -10.95
CA ASN A 118 17.14 4.72 -10.95
C ASN A 118 17.72 3.85 -9.82
N TRP A 119 16.87 3.21 -9.01
CA TRP A 119 17.33 2.36 -7.92
C TRP A 119 17.79 1.01 -8.47
N GLU A 120 18.79 0.43 -7.82
CA GLU A 120 19.24 -0.92 -8.14
C GLU A 120 18.17 -1.94 -7.79
N SER A 121 18.20 -3.08 -8.46
CA SER A 121 17.30 -4.20 -8.16
C SER A 121 17.74 -4.89 -6.86
N GLU A 122 16.82 -5.64 -6.26
CA GLU A 122 17.13 -6.56 -5.15
C GLU A 122 17.74 -5.88 -3.92
N GLN A 123 17.15 -4.75 -3.50
CA GLN A 123 17.62 -3.99 -2.35
C GLN A 123 16.87 -4.27 -1.05
N PHE A 124 15.63 -4.74 -1.13
CA PHE A 124 14.74 -4.87 0.04
C PHE A 124 14.39 -6.32 0.32
N SER A 125 14.34 -6.68 1.61
CA SER A 125 13.77 -7.95 2.06
C SER A 125 12.24 -7.89 2.21
N ASN A 126 11.70 -6.70 2.42
CA ASN A 126 10.25 -6.50 2.49
C ASN A 126 9.86 -5.20 1.82
N ILE A 127 8.72 -5.21 1.12
CA ILE A 127 8.02 -4.02 0.62
C ILE A 127 6.61 -4.04 1.19
N ILE A 128 6.17 -2.90 1.70
CA ILE A 128 4.85 -2.73 2.32
C ILE A 128 4.10 -1.64 1.56
N ALA A 129 2.86 -1.94 1.18
CA ALA A 129 1.95 -1.02 0.51
C ALA A 129 0.54 -1.19 1.09
N LEU A 130 0.15 -0.30 1.99
CA LEU A 130 -1.12 -0.35 2.70
C LEU A 130 -2.04 0.76 2.18
N ASP A 131 -3.17 0.35 1.61
CA ASP A 131 -4.17 1.25 1.00
C ASP A 131 -3.51 2.16 -0.08
N VAL A 132 -2.81 1.54 -1.05
CA VAL A 132 -2.06 2.22 -2.10
C VAL A 132 -2.46 1.78 -3.50
N ILE A 133 -2.48 0.46 -3.77
CA ILE A 133 -2.59 -0.08 -5.13
C ILE A 133 -3.93 0.26 -5.81
N GLU A 134 -4.98 0.49 -5.04
CA GLU A 134 -6.28 0.94 -5.51
C GLU A 134 -6.26 2.34 -6.11
N HIS A 135 -5.25 3.14 -5.79
CA HIS A 135 -5.03 4.49 -6.30
C HIS A 135 -4.05 4.53 -7.49
N ILE A 136 -3.49 3.38 -7.90
CA ILE A 136 -2.48 3.30 -8.95
C ILE A 136 -3.13 2.85 -10.27
N GLU A 137 -3.03 3.66 -11.30
CA GLU A 137 -3.64 3.34 -12.61
C GLU A 137 -3.02 2.07 -13.21
N ASP A 138 -1.68 1.97 -13.25
CA ASP A 138 -0.94 0.78 -13.70
C ASP A 138 -0.54 -0.11 -12.52
N GLY A 139 -1.51 -0.82 -11.95
CA GLY A 139 -1.26 -1.79 -10.89
C GLY A 139 -0.28 -2.91 -11.28
N LYS A 140 -0.24 -3.30 -12.57
CA LYS A 140 0.72 -4.31 -13.04
C LYS A 140 2.16 -3.77 -13.05
N GLY A 141 2.35 -2.53 -13.49
CA GLY A 141 3.65 -1.86 -13.43
C GLY A 141 4.13 -1.69 -12.00
N PHE A 142 3.22 -1.30 -11.09
CA PHE A 142 3.48 -1.22 -9.66
C PHE A 142 4.01 -2.54 -9.09
N LEU A 143 3.33 -3.67 -9.36
CA LEU A 143 3.73 -4.99 -8.86
C LEU A 143 5.08 -5.44 -9.45
N LYS A 144 5.32 -5.18 -10.74
CA LYS A 144 6.61 -5.51 -11.38
C LYS A 144 7.77 -4.74 -10.77
N GLU A 145 7.57 -3.47 -10.42
CA GLU A 145 8.60 -2.67 -9.77
C GLU A 145 8.86 -3.17 -8.35
N CYS A 146 7.82 -3.49 -7.58
CA CYS A 146 7.99 -4.14 -6.27
C CYS A 146 8.80 -5.44 -6.40
N HIS A 147 8.48 -6.27 -7.40
CA HIS A 147 9.23 -7.52 -7.65
C HIS A 147 10.70 -7.24 -8.00
N ARG A 148 10.97 -6.23 -8.81
CA ARG A 148 12.34 -5.84 -9.18
C ARG A 148 13.16 -5.43 -7.95
N LEU A 149 12.57 -4.66 -7.05
CA LEU A 149 13.25 -4.12 -5.87
C LEU A 149 13.46 -5.14 -4.74
N LEU A 150 12.65 -6.20 -4.68
CA LEU A 150 12.80 -7.26 -3.68
C LEU A 150 13.94 -8.19 -4.02
N VAL A 151 14.65 -8.67 -2.97
CA VAL A 151 15.59 -9.80 -3.08
C VAL A 151 14.82 -11.11 -3.24
N ASN A 152 15.47 -12.18 -3.72
CA ASN A 152 14.88 -13.52 -3.77
C ASN A 152 14.50 -13.99 -2.35
N GLY A 153 13.28 -14.50 -2.18
CA GLY A 153 12.68 -14.83 -0.88
C GLY A 153 12.21 -13.61 -0.07
N GLY A 154 12.29 -12.42 -0.66
CA GLY A 154 11.72 -11.19 -0.11
C GLY A 154 10.21 -11.18 -0.22
N ARG A 155 9.52 -10.38 0.61
CA ARG A 155 8.07 -10.34 0.69
C ARG A 155 7.48 -8.99 0.33
N LEU A 156 6.41 -9.04 -0.44
CA LEU A 156 5.50 -7.93 -0.67
C LEU A 156 4.27 -8.12 0.22
N ILE A 157 3.97 -7.12 1.04
CA ILE A 157 2.78 -7.06 1.87
C ILE A 157 1.88 -5.96 1.31
N ILE A 158 0.74 -6.37 0.73
CA ILE A 158 -0.27 -5.44 0.19
C ILE A 158 -1.51 -5.52 1.06
N GLN A 159 -2.06 -4.36 1.40
CA GLN A 159 -3.41 -4.25 1.92
C GLN A 159 -4.18 -3.27 1.05
N ALA A 160 -5.39 -3.64 0.66
CA ALA A 160 -6.32 -2.79 -0.09
C ALA A 160 -7.76 -3.24 0.16
N PRO A 161 -8.74 -2.37 -0.10
CA PRO A 161 -10.13 -2.79 -0.19
C PRO A 161 -10.32 -3.76 -1.35
N MET A 162 -10.87 -4.95 -1.06
CA MET A 162 -11.05 -6.02 -2.07
C MET A 162 -12.41 -6.68 -1.97
N ILE A 163 -12.89 -7.17 -3.11
CA ILE A 163 -14.04 -8.07 -3.20
C ILE A 163 -13.54 -9.48 -2.91
N LEU A 164 -14.19 -10.15 -1.97
CA LEU A 164 -13.83 -11.50 -1.53
C LEU A 164 -14.27 -12.57 -2.53
N GLU A 165 -13.73 -13.78 -2.38
CA GLU A 165 -14.06 -14.94 -3.22
C GLU A 165 -15.56 -15.29 -3.22
N ASP A 166 -16.27 -15.02 -2.12
CA ASP A 166 -17.71 -15.20 -1.98
C ASP A 166 -18.54 -14.00 -2.44
N GLY A 167 -17.88 -12.98 -3.01
CA GLY A 167 -18.50 -11.73 -3.48
C GLY A 167 -18.81 -10.73 -2.36
N GLN A 168 -18.42 -11.00 -1.12
CA GLN A 168 -18.58 -10.03 -0.05
C GLN A 168 -17.68 -8.81 -0.30
N MET A 169 -18.23 -7.63 -0.05
CA MET A 169 -17.55 -6.35 -0.17
C MET A 169 -18.22 -5.33 0.75
N GLU A 170 -17.46 -4.29 1.13
CA GLU A 170 -18.06 -3.12 1.76
C GLU A 170 -18.60 -2.16 0.70
N GLU A 171 -19.90 -1.78 0.78
CA GLU A 171 -20.50 -0.83 -0.16
C GLU A 171 -19.79 0.54 -0.17
N ARG A 172 -19.21 0.93 0.97
CA ARG A 172 -18.48 2.21 1.06
C ARG A 172 -17.25 2.29 0.15
N MET A 173 -16.68 1.16 -0.33
CA MET A 173 -15.58 1.18 -1.30
C MET A 173 -15.93 1.96 -2.56
N PHE A 174 -17.22 1.99 -2.93
CA PHE A 174 -17.71 2.75 -4.08
C PHE A 174 -17.98 4.23 -3.78
N HIS A 175 -17.73 4.67 -2.54
CA HIS A 175 -17.94 6.06 -2.12
C HIS A 175 -16.64 6.86 -2.06
N GLU A 176 -15.52 6.19 -2.11
CA GLU A 176 -14.21 6.81 -2.08
C GLU A 176 -13.80 7.15 -3.51
N ILE A 177 -13.94 8.45 -3.86
CA ILE A 177 -13.77 8.94 -5.24
C ILE A 177 -12.33 8.85 -5.75
N GLU A 178 -11.38 8.68 -4.85
CA GLU A 178 -9.95 8.51 -5.11
C GLU A 178 -9.57 7.08 -5.51
N HIS A 179 -10.44 6.10 -5.27
CA HIS A 179 -10.19 4.74 -5.71
C HIS A 179 -10.38 4.62 -7.22
N ILE A 180 -9.30 4.37 -7.94
CA ILE A 180 -9.34 4.02 -9.37
C ILE A 180 -9.83 2.59 -9.54
N TRP A 181 -9.44 1.72 -8.61
CA TRP A 181 -9.74 0.30 -8.64
C TRP A 181 -10.43 -0.19 -7.37
N ILE A 182 -11.35 -1.14 -7.55
CA ILE A 182 -11.78 -2.06 -6.51
C ILE A 182 -11.45 -3.46 -7.03
N TYR A 183 -10.41 -4.06 -6.49
CA TYR A 183 -9.93 -5.33 -6.96
C TYR A 183 -10.77 -6.50 -6.46
N ASP A 184 -11.04 -7.48 -7.33
CA ASP A 184 -11.40 -8.82 -6.91
C ASP A 184 -10.14 -9.52 -6.42
N ILE A 185 -10.26 -10.29 -5.31
CA ILE A 185 -9.11 -10.91 -4.67
C ILE A 185 -8.42 -11.96 -5.55
N ASN A 186 -9.18 -12.70 -6.38
CA ASN A 186 -8.60 -13.67 -7.31
C ASN A 186 -7.88 -12.95 -8.46
N HIS A 187 -8.43 -11.83 -8.92
CA HIS A 187 -7.73 -10.99 -9.89
C HIS A 187 -6.43 -10.45 -9.31
N MET A 188 -6.41 -9.95 -8.08
CA MET A 188 -5.17 -9.50 -7.42
C MET A 188 -4.14 -10.62 -7.30
N LYS A 189 -4.56 -11.82 -6.87
CA LYS A 189 -3.67 -12.99 -6.82
C LYS A 189 -3.09 -13.33 -8.21
N HIS A 190 -3.92 -13.23 -9.26
CA HIS A 190 -3.47 -13.46 -10.63
C HIS A 190 -2.45 -12.42 -11.09
N MET A 191 -2.68 -11.15 -10.82
CA MET A 191 -1.74 -10.07 -11.11
C MET A 191 -0.40 -10.25 -10.40
N LEU A 192 -0.40 -10.70 -9.14
CA LEU A 192 0.81 -11.03 -8.39
C LEU A 192 1.60 -12.15 -9.08
N VAL A 193 0.92 -13.23 -9.50
CA VAL A 193 1.57 -14.34 -10.23
C VAL A 193 2.13 -13.86 -11.58
N GLU A 194 1.40 -13.04 -12.33
CA GLU A 194 1.90 -12.46 -13.59
C GLU A 194 3.12 -11.54 -13.37
N ALA A 195 3.22 -10.91 -12.21
CA ALA A 195 4.38 -10.09 -11.84
C ALA A 195 5.58 -10.91 -11.32
N GLY A 196 5.43 -12.23 -11.16
CA GLY A 196 6.48 -13.14 -10.72
C GLY A 196 6.43 -13.54 -9.24
N PHE A 197 5.40 -13.11 -8.51
CA PHE A 197 5.22 -13.45 -7.09
C PHE A 197 4.52 -14.77 -6.87
N ILE A 198 4.76 -15.35 -5.70
CA ILE A 198 4.01 -16.49 -5.14
C ILE A 198 3.16 -15.97 -3.98
N PRO A 199 1.84 -15.82 -4.12
CA PRO A 199 0.97 -15.47 -2.99
C PRO A 199 1.02 -16.57 -1.92
N ILE A 200 1.38 -16.22 -0.67
CA ILE A 200 1.57 -17.18 0.42
C ILE A 200 0.50 -17.13 1.50
N SER A 201 -0.11 -15.96 1.74
CA SER A 201 -1.24 -15.85 2.65
C SER A 201 -2.18 -14.72 2.26
N VAL A 202 -3.42 -14.85 2.73
CA VAL A 202 -4.43 -13.80 2.72
C VAL A 202 -5.01 -13.74 4.12
N GLU A 203 -4.90 -12.59 4.75
CA GLU A 203 -5.41 -12.37 6.09
C GLU A 203 -6.38 -11.20 6.09
N ARG A 204 -7.47 -11.33 6.82
CA ARG A 204 -8.47 -10.28 6.93
C ARG A 204 -8.18 -9.42 8.16
N TRP A 205 -7.98 -8.14 7.94
CA TRP A 205 -7.95 -7.17 9.04
C TRP A 205 -9.37 -6.76 9.46
N LYS A 206 -10.22 -6.43 8.47
CA LYS A 206 -11.66 -6.20 8.63
C LYS A 206 -12.37 -6.56 7.32
N ILE A 207 -13.71 -6.65 7.34
CA ILE A 207 -14.48 -6.93 6.13
C ILE A 207 -14.09 -5.93 5.03
N GLY A 208 -13.73 -6.46 3.86
CA GLY A 208 -13.36 -5.66 2.70
C GLY A 208 -11.95 -5.06 2.72
N HIS A 209 -11.13 -5.35 3.73
CA HIS A 209 -9.71 -4.99 3.75
C HIS A 209 -8.87 -6.23 4.02
N GLU A 210 -8.33 -6.77 2.96
CA GLU A 210 -7.51 -7.97 2.99
C GLU A 210 -6.03 -7.60 2.87
N GLN A 211 -5.22 -8.27 3.67
CA GLN A 211 -3.78 -8.27 3.54
C GLN A 211 -3.35 -9.50 2.75
N ILE A 212 -2.67 -9.29 1.65
CA ILE A 212 -2.03 -10.35 0.87
C ILE A 212 -0.53 -10.27 1.11
N VAL A 213 0.08 -11.41 1.43
CA VAL A 213 1.52 -11.58 1.49
C VAL A 213 1.95 -12.42 0.30
N ALA A 214 2.90 -11.93 -0.47
CA ALA A 214 3.44 -12.61 -1.63
C ALA A 214 4.98 -12.61 -1.59
N GLU A 215 5.61 -13.70 -1.99
CA GLU A 215 7.06 -13.89 -1.97
C GLU A 215 7.63 -13.88 -3.40
N LYS A 216 8.80 -13.25 -3.55
CA LYS A 216 9.58 -13.27 -4.80
C LYS A 216 10.37 -14.55 -4.92
#